data_294a2db2d8c879111436a807da3f29a4
#
_entry.id   294a2db2d8c879111436a807da3f29a4
#
_cell.length_a   1.000
_cell.length_b   1.000
_cell.length_c   1.000
_cell.angle_alpha   90.00
_cell.angle_beta   90.00
_cell.angle_gamma   90.00
#
_symmetry.space_group_name_H-M   'P 1'
#
loop_
_entity.id
_entity.type
_entity.pdbx_description
1 polymer ?
#
loop_
_entity_poly.entity_id
_entity_poly.type
_entity_poly.pdbx_seq_one_letter_code
_entity_poly.pdbx_strand_id
1 'polypeptide(L)'
;MTHATLYTLDLELLQALQPDLILTQALCSVCAVPFNTVQEAIAVLQPKAKVLNLEPTTLQGVVDTFLQVAEAAGVPERGRTLAQQFWSRVERVAERSQNRPRVKVSFLEWIAPPFACGHWIPEMVALAGGVEGHGEPGKPSRRLAWDEVLAWQPEAIVIACCGYSIERTLQDMPLLEAQPGWHTLPAVRAGHIFITDGIAYFSCPSPRLADALEWLAVCLDAVRDAAPVQQG
;
A
#
# COMPACT_ATOMS: atom_id res chain seq x y z
N MET A 1 -8.89 23.05 11.87
CA MET A 1 -9.35 21.80 12.50
C MET A 1 -8.12 20.99 12.83
N THR A 2 -7.77 20.84 14.10
CA THR A 2 -6.66 20.01 14.57
C THR A 2 -7.05 18.57 14.31
N HIS A 3 -6.40 17.92 13.35
CA HIS A 3 -6.55 16.48 13.15
C HIS A 3 -5.99 15.78 14.40
N ALA A 4 -6.87 15.22 15.22
CA ALA A 4 -6.45 14.39 16.33
C ALA A 4 -5.78 13.14 15.74
N THR A 5 -4.51 12.95 16.06
CA THR A 5 -3.79 11.72 15.68
C THR A 5 -4.32 10.54 16.47
N LEU A 6 -4.39 9.37 15.84
CA LEU A 6 -4.80 8.11 16.50
C LEU A 6 -3.75 7.61 17.51
N TYR A 7 -2.55 8.16 17.48
CA TYR A 7 -1.41 7.71 18.28
C TYR A 7 -0.86 8.83 19.14
N THR A 8 -0.44 8.50 20.35
CA THR A 8 0.28 9.37 21.27
C THR A 8 1.68 8.83 21.49
N LEU A 9 2.65 9.73 21.67
CA LEU A 9 4.01 9.36 21.99
C LEU A 9 4.17 9.24 23.52
N ASP A 10 4.60 8.08 23.99
CA ASP A 10 4.95 7.86 25.39
C ASP A 10 6.37 8.40 25.63
N LEU A 11 6.43 9.61 26.19
CA LEU A 11 7.69 10.31 26.42
C LEU A 11 8.50 9.70 27.57
N GLU A 12 7.83 9.15 28.60
CA GLU A 12 8.51 8.53 29.73
C GLU A 12 9.21 7.23 29.28
N LEU A 13 8.50 6.42 28.49
CA LEU A 13 9.07 5.22 27.91
C LEU A 13 10.22 5.54 26.96
N LEU A 14 10.07 6.56 26.10
CA LEU A 14 11.12 6.98 25.17
C LEU A 14 12.37 7.45 25.94
N GLN A 15 12.20 8.19 27.04
CA GLN A 15 13.29 8.59 27.91
C GLN A 15 13.97 7.38 28.57
N ALA A 16 13.21 6.42 29.06
CA ALA A 16 13.75 5.23 29.70
C ALA A 16 14.55 4.35 28.73
N LEU A 17 14.12 4.27 27.45
CA LEU A 17 14.77 3.47 26.41
C LEU A 17 16.10 4.05 25.93
N GLN A 18 16.30 5.38 26.02
CA GLN A 18 17.50 6.08 25.53
C GLN A 18 18.00 5.56 24.15
N PRO A 19 17.17 5.61 23.09
CA PRO A 19 17.53 5.01 21.80
C PRO A 19 18.67 5.76 21.13
N ASP A 20 19.55 5.04 20.43
CA ASP A 20 20.59 5.61 19.56
C ASP A 20 20.04 6.00 18.19
N LEU A 21 18.97 5.32 17.73
CA LEU A 21 18.32 5.52 16.45
C LEU A 21 16.79 5.55 16.61
N ILE A 22 16.18 6.56 16.02
CA ILE A 22 14.72 6.73 15.97
C ILE A 22 14.29 6.71 14.52
N LEU A 23 13.40 5.77 14.17
CA LEU A 23 12.76 5.69 12.87
C LEU A 23 11.36 6.30 12.97
N THR A 24 11.03 7.23 12.08
CA THR A 24 9.74 7.89 12.03
C THR A 24 9.27 8.07 10.60
N GLN A 25 8.02 8.50 10.42
CA GLN A 25 7.45 8.79 9.11
C GLN A 25 6.46 9.95 9.21
N ALA A 26 6.24 10.68 8.09
CA ALA A 26 5.27 11.77 8.00
C ALA A 26 4.30 11.60 6.81
N LEU A 27 4.27 10.41 6.18
CA LEU A 27 3.39 10.12 5.03
C LEU A 27 1.90 10.28 5.34
N CYS A 28 1.50 9.96 6.56
CA CYS A 28 0.11 10.01 6.99
C CYS A 28 0.01 10.66 8.36
N SER A 29 -0.63 11.82 8.42
CA SER A 29 -0.87 12.54 9.68
C SER A 29 -1.93 11.88 10.58
N VAL A 30 -2.69 10.91 10.07
CA VAL A 30 -3.72 10.17 10.81
C VAL A 30 -3.16 8.86 11.35
N CYS A 31 -2.35 8.17 10.55
CA CYS A 31 -1.87 6.81 10.81
C CYS A 31 -0.55 6.76 11.60
N ALA A 32 0.03 7.91 11.94
CA ALA A 32 1.27 8.00 12.71
C ALA A 32 1.31 9.27 13.57
N VAL A 33 2.25 9.28 14.54
CA VAL A 33 2.57 10.50 15.30
C VAL A 33 3.18 11.52 14.33
N PRO A 34 2.71 12.78 14.32
CA PRO A 34 3.28 13.81 13.46
C PRO A 34 4.77 14.00 13.69
N PHE A 35 5.53 14.16 12.60
CA PHE A 35 6.98 14.30 12.66
C PHE A 35 7.45 15.44 13.57
N ASN A 36 6.77 16.58 13.59
CA ASN A 36 7.05 17.70 14.48
C ASN A 36 6.94 17.31 15.96
N THR A 37 5.92 16.51 16.33
CA THR A 37 5.78 16.01 17.72
C THR A 37 6.94 15.10 18.09
N VAL A 38 7.41 14.26 17.16
CA VAL A 38 8.59 13.44 17.36
C VAL A 38 9.84 14.30 17.50
N GLN A 39 10.01 15.32 16.66
CA GLN A 39 11.16 16.25 16.75
C GLN A 39 11.18 17.03 18.09
N GLU A 40 10.03 17.52 18.54
CA GLU A 40 9.92 18.21 19.84
C GLU A 40 10.28 17.26 20.99
N ALA A 41 9.80 16.02 20.95
CA ALA A 41 10.13 15.01 21.93
C ALA A 41 11.63 14.67 21.97
N ILE A 42 12.26 14.55 20.81
CA ILE A 42 13.69 14.26 20.69
C ILE A 42 14.56 15.41 21.18
N ALA A 43 14.16 16.66 20.94
CA ALA A 43 14.89 17.84 21.40
C ALA A 43 15.01 17.89 22.94
N VAL A 44 14.05 17.32 23.65
CA VAL A 44 14.04 17.24 25.13
C VAL A 44 14.79 16.01 25.64
N LEU A 45 14.85 14.91 24.86
CA LEU A 45 15.25 13.62 25.38
C LEU A 45 16.73 13.26 25.16
N GLN A 46 17.24 13.40 23.96
CA GLN A 46 18.58 12.94 23.62
C GLN A 46 19.17 13.72 22.43
N PRO A 47 20.10 14.64 22.68
CA PRO A 47 20.74 15.37 21.57
C PRO A 47 21.63 14.48 20.69
N LYS A 48 21.82 13.19 21.03
CA LYS A 48 22.68 12.26 20.30
C LYS A 48 21.92 11.19 19.48
N ALA A 49 20.61 11.03 19.69
CA ALA A 49 19.84 10.07 18.91
C ALA A 49 19.79 10.48 17.42
N LYS A 50 20.14 9.56 16.52
CA LYS A 50 19.97 9.75 15.08
C LYS A 50 18.49 9.57 14.74
N VAL A 51 17.92 10.52 14.01
CA VAL A 51 16.53 10.45 13.53
C VAL A 51 16.52 10.20 12.03
N LEU A 52 15.80 9.20 11.59
CA LEU A 52 15.48 8.94 10.20
C LEU A 52 13.98 9.11 9.98
N ASN A 53 13.63 10.06 9.13
CA ASN A 53 12.28 10.22 8.63
C ASN A 53 12.15 9.48 7.29
N LEU A 54 11.27 8.47 7.23
CA LEU A 54 11.13 7.57 6.09
C LEU A 54 9.80 7.88 5.39
N GLU A 55 9.88 8.51 4.22
CA GLU A 55 8.69 8.95 3.44
C GLU A 55 8.73 8.42 1.99
N PRO A 56 8.74 7.09 1.79
CA PRO A 56 8.71 6.54 0.45
C PRO A 56 7.34 6.75 -0.19
N THR A 57 7.31 7.16 -1.45
CA THR A 57 6.08 7.27 -2.24
C THR A 57 6.06 6.35 -3.45
N THR A 58 7.17 5.68 -3.75
CA THR A 58 7.36 4.75 -4.87
C THR A 58 7.98 3.45 -4.39
N LEU A 59 7.95 2.39 -5.18
CA LEU A 59 8.66 1.14 -4.86
C LEU A 59 10.17 1.36 -4.70
N GLN A 60 10.78 2.18 -5.55
CA GLN A 60 12.19 2.54 -5.39
C GLN A 60 12.41 3.24 -4.05
N GLY A 61 11.56 4.21 -3.68
CA GLY A 61 11.63 4.89 -2.40
C GLY A 61 11.53 3.92 -1.22
N VAL A 62 10.69 2.88 -1.31
CA VAL A 62 10.61 1.83 -0.28
C VAL A 62 11.93 1.08 -0.15
N VAL A 63 12.55 0.69 -1.26
CA VAL A 63 13.87 0.02 -1.23
C VAL A 63 14.95 0.93 -0.67
N ASP A 64 14.91 2.22 -1.00
CA ASP A 64 15.85 3.21 -0.45
C ASP A 64 15.74 3.29 1.09
N THR A 65 14.53 3.08 1.66
CA THR A 65 14.38 3.00 3.13
C THR A 65 15.10 1.79 3.73
N PHE A 66 15.14 0.65 3.03
CA PHE A 66 15.91 -0.52 3.52
C PHE A 66 17.40 -0.20 3.64
N LEU A 67 17.94 0.50 2.63
CA LEU A 67 19.35 0.90 2.61
C LEU A 67 19.65 1.94 3.71
N GLN A 68 18.79 2.95 3.87
CA GLN A 68 18.94 4.00 4.87
C GLN A 68 18.91 3.43 6.30
N VAL A 69 17.95 2.53 6.57
CA VAL A 69 17.82 1.89 7.88
C VAL A 69 19.02 0.97 8.15
N ALA A 70 19.45 0.18 7.18
CA ALA A 70 20.59 -0.71 7.32
C ALA A 70 21.90 0.06 7.55
N GLU A 71 22.12 1.18 6.86
CA GLU A 71 23.25 2.07 7.06
C GLU A 71 23.23 2.68 8.47
N ALA A 72 22.07 3.19 8.88
CA ALA A 72 21.91 3.80 10.19
C ALA A 72 22.10 2.80 11.34
N ALA A 73 21.72 1.54 11.14
CA ALA A 73 21.89 0.45 12.09
C ALA A 73 23.27 -0.25 12.02
N GLY A 74 24.19 0.22 11.18
CA GLY A 74 25.53 -0.34 11.03
C GLY A 74 25.60 -1.72 10.35
N VAL A 75 24.58 -2.07 9.54
CA VAL A 75 24.50 -3.36 8.83
C VAL A 75 24.23 -3.20 7.31
N PRO A 76 25.01 -2.35 6.60
CA PRO A 76 24.68 -1.94 5.23
C PRO A 76 24.60 -3.11 4.25
N GLU A 77 25.40 -4.18 4.43
CA GLU A 77 25.35 -5.36 3.55
C GLU A 77 24.01 -6.09 3.60
N ARG A 78 23.37 -6.12 4.79
CA ARG A 78 22.04 -6.71 4.93
C ARG A 78 20.99 -5.91 4.14
N GLY A 79 21.10 -4.57 4.16
CA GLY A 79 20.24 -3.70 3.35
C GLY A 79 20.39 -3.96 1.86
N ARG A 80 21.63 -4.05 1.36
CA ARG A 80 21.92 -4.37 -0.04
C ARG A 80 21.36 -5.73 -0.46
N THR A 81 21.59 -6.75 0.34
CA THR A 81 21.04 -8.11 0.10
C THR A 81 19.52 -8.09 0.04
N LEU A 82 18.87 -7.42 0.98
CA LEU A 82 17.41 -7.30 1.02
C LEU A 82 16.86 -6.55 -0.20
N ALA A 83 17.49 -5.44 -0.59
CA ALA A 83 17.11 -4.68 -1.78
C ALA A 83 17.24 -5.53 -3.07
N GLN A 84 18.32 -6.28 -3.22
CA GLN A 84 18.52 -7.18 -4.35
C GLN A 84 17.47 -8.30 -4.39
N GLN A 85 17.17 -8.92 -3.26
CA GLN A 85 16.13 -9.95 -3.17
C GLN A 85 14.75 -9.40 -3.51
N PHE A 86 14.43 -8.20 -3.03
CA PHE A 86 13.18 -7.52 -3.33
C PHE A 86 13.01 -7.29 -4.84
N TRP A 87 14.01 -6.64 -5.48
CA TRP A 87 13.97 -6.35 -6.91
C TRP A 87 13.92 -7.62 -7.75
N SER A 88 14.67 -8.65 -7.41
CA SER A 88 14.63 -9.93 -8.12
C SER A 88 13.22 -10.57 -8.12
N ARG A 89 12.45 -10.37 -7.06
CA ARG A 89 11.04 -10.83 -7.00
C ARG A 89 10.12 -9.96 -7.84
N VAL A 90 10.29 -8.63 -7.77
CA VAL A 90 9.53 -7.66 -8.57
C VAL A 90 9.73 -7.90 -10.06
N GLU A 91 10.99 -8.09 -10.50
CA GLU A 91 11.35 -8.36 -11.89
C GLU A 91 10.68 -9.65 -12.40
N ARG A 92 10.71 -10.73 -11.63
CA ARG A 92 10.03 -11.98 -12.01
C ARG A 92 8.53 -11.82 -12.24
N VAL A 93 7.86 -11.00 -11.42
CA VAL A 93 6.44 -10.71 -11.61
C VAL A 93 6.23 -9.89 -12.87
N ALA A 94 7.04 -8.84 -13.08
CA ALA A 94 6.95 -7.98 -14.25
C ALA A 94 7.17 -8.76 -15.55
N GLU A 95 8.20 -9.61 -15.62
CA GLU A 95 8.50 -10.46 -16.78
C GLU A 95 7.32 -11.42 -17.10
N ARG A 96 6.76 -12.07 -16.07
CA ARG A 96 5.60 -12.97 -16.24
C ARG A 96 4.37 -12.24 -16.78
N SER A 97 4.18 -10.98 -16.41
CA SER A 97 3.00 -10.19 -16.76
C SER A 97 3.16 -9.38 -18.05
N GLN A 98 4.38 -9.19 -18.53
CA GLN A 98 4.74 -8.23 -19.60
C GLN A 98 3.95 -8.42 -20.90
N ASN A 99 3.74 -9.66 -21.32
CA ASN A 99 3.11 -10.00 -22.60
C ASN A 99 1.67 -10.53 -22.46
N ARG A 100 1.07 -10.36 -21.28
CA ARG A 100 -0.32 -10.79 -21.03
C ARG A 100 -1.30 -9.62 -21.20
N PRO A 101 -2.56 -9.88 -21.56
CA PRO A 101 -3.59 -8.84 -21.59
C PRO A 101 -3.67 -8.07 -20.29
N ARG A 102 -3.82 -6.76 -20.35
CA ARG A 102 -3.95 -5.91 -19.19
C ARG A 102 -5.35 -6.01 -18.59
N VAL A 103 -5.45 -6.10 -17.28
CA VAL A 103 -6.71 -6.16 -16.53
C VAL A 103 -7.04 -4.79 -15.99
N LYS A 104 -8.26 -4.30 -16.21
CA LYS A 104 -8.74 -3.04 -15.61
C LYS A 104 -9.01 -3.24 -14.12
N VAL A 105 -8.29 -2.54 -13.27
CA VAL A 105 -8.35 -2.68 -11.81
C VAL A 105 -8.90 -1.41 -11.17
N SER A 106 -9.76 -1.56 -10.18
CA SER A 106 -10.03 -0.55 -9.17
C SER A 106 -9.45 -1.05 -7.85
N PHE A 107 -8.37 -0.42 -7.38
CA PHE A 107 -7.76 -0.74 -6.10
C PHE A 107 -8.25 0.24 -5.03
N LEU A 108 -8.92 -0.27 -3.99
CA LEU A 108 -9.52 0.51 -2.93
C LEU A 108 -8.71 0.36 -1.63
N GLU A 109 -8.22 1.47 -1.10
CA GLU A 109 -7.55 1.53 0.21
C GLU A 109 -8.52 1.84 1.36
N TRP A 110 -9.77 2.16 1.05
CA TRP A 110 -10.84 2.40 2.01
C TRP A 110 -12.21 2.25 1.35
N ILE A 111 -13.22 1.87 2.15
CA ILE A 111 -14.57 1.55 1.64
C ILE A 111 -15.55 2.72 1.83
N ALA A 112 -15.58 3.36 2.99
CA ALA A 112 -16.59 4.37 3.31
C ALA A 112 -15.99 5.61 3.99
N PRO A 113 -15.83 6.74 3.24
CA PRO A 113 -16.02 6.87 1.79
C PRO A 113 -14.95 6.09 1.00
N PRO A 114 -15.19 5.70 -0.25
CA PRO A 114 -14.17 5.02 -1.05
C PRO A 114 -12.91 5.88 -1.25
N PHE A 115 -11.73 5.25 -1.12
CA PHE A 115 -10.45 5.87 -1.47
C PHE A 115 -9.72 5.02 -2.51
N ALA A 116 -9.26 5.67 -3.55
CA ALA A 116 -8.34 5.09 -4.52
C ALA A 116 -6.95 4.91 -3.90
N CYS A 117 -6.22 3.94 -4.40
CA CYS A 117 -4.84 3.71 -3.99
C CYS A 117 -3.89 4.84 -4.40
N GLY A 118 -2.78 4.92 -3.70
CA GLY A 118 -1.72 5.88 -3.98
C GLY A 118 -0.33 5.30 -3.80
N HIS A 119 0.66 6.20 -3.73
CA HIS A 119 2.07 5.90 -3.47
C HIS A 119 2.61 4.82 -4.43
N TRP A 120 3.05 3.67 -3.91
CA TRP A 120 3.63 2.55 -4.66
C TRP A 120 2.59 1.59 -5.26
N ILE A 121 1.32 1.63 -4.80
CA ILE A 121 0.32 0.63 -5.21
C ILE A 121 -0.02 0.70 -6.71
N PRO A 122 -0.19 1.88 -7.35
CA PRO A 122 -0.42 1.92 -8.79
C PRO A 122 0.74 1.33 -9.61
N GLU A 123 2.00 1.47 -9.15
CA GLU A 123 3.16 0.81 -9.77
C GLU A 123 3.04 -0.72 -9.63
N MET A 124 2.63 -1.21 -8.45
CA MET A 124 2.44 -2.65 -8.22
C MET A 124 1.34 -3.22 -9.13
N VAL A 125 0.23 -2.49 -9.30
CA VAL A 125 -0.84 -2.90 -10.23
C VAL A 125 -0.28 -3.01 -11.67
N ALA A 126 0.51 -2.04 -12.11
CA ALA A 126 1.10 -2.05 -13.43
C ALA A 126 2.09 -3.21 -13.63
N LEU A 127 2.94 -3.50 -12.63
CA LEU A 127 3.91 -4.61 -12.63
C LEU A 127 3.21 -5.98 -12.63
N ALA A 128 2.09 -6.11 -11.92
CA ALA A 128 1.24 -7.31 -11.93
C ALA A 128 0.44 -7.49 -13.24
N GLY A 129 0.55 -6.54 -14.18
CA GLY A 129 -0.13 -6.60 -15.47
C GLY A 129 -1.55 -6.04 -15.44
N GLY A 130 -1.89 -5.20 -14.47
CA GLY A 130 -3.12 -4.43 -14.42
C GLY A 130 -2.98 -3.03 -15.03
N VAL A 131 -4.12 -2.35 -15.11
CA VAL A 131 -4.25 -0.90 -15.34
C VAL A 131 -5.11 -0.34 -14.23
N GLU A 132 -4.51 0.45 -13.35
CA GLU A 132 -5.22 1.14 -12.27
C GLU A 132 -5.97 2.34 -12.85
N GLY A 133 -7.26 2.50 -12.47
CA GLY A 133 -8.14 3.50 -13.06
C GLY A 133 -8.18 4.85 -12.33
N HIS A 134 -7.70 4.94 -11.10
CA HIS A 134 -8.02 6.04 -10.20
C HIS A 134 -6.82 6.60 -9.45
N GLY A 135 -5.87 5.74 -9.10
CA GLY A 135 -4.65 6.09 -8.40
C GLY A 135 -3.52 6.51 -9.35
N GLU A 136 -2.63 7.38 -8.88
CA GLU A 136 -1.45 7.82 -9.62
C GLU A 136 -0.18 7.40 -8.89
N PRO A 137 0.82 6.83 -9.60
CA PRO A 137 2.10 6.47 -9.00
C PRO A 137 2.77 7.67 -8.31
N GLY A 138 3.27 7.45 -7.10
CA GLY A 138 3.97 8.47 -6.33
C GLY A 138 3.10 9.56 -5.71
N LYS A 139 1.78 9.55 -5.95
CA LYS A 139 0.83 10.52 -5.39
C LYS A 139 0.11 9.93 -4.17
N PRO A 140 -0.35 10.76 -3.24
CA PRO A 140 -1.16 10.29 -2.13
C PRO A 140 -2.47 9.65 -2.60
N SER A 141 -2.97 8.70 -1.80
CA SER A 141 -4.33 8.17 -1.94
C SER A 141 -5.35 9.31 -1.90
N ARG A 142 -6.41 9.19 -2.68
CA ARG A 142 -7.45 10.20 -2.75
C ARG A 142 -8.85 9.64 -2.55
N ARG A 143 -9.74 10.48 -2.06
CA ARG A 143 -11.17 10.14 -2.06
C ARG A 143 -11.64 9.91 -3.49
N LEU A 144 -12.38 8.82 -3.66
CA LEU A 144 -12.91 8.38 -4.95
C LEU A 144 -14.43 8.61 -4.99
N ALA A 145 -14.90 9.27 -6.02
CA ALA A 145 -16.33 9.31 -6.29
C ALA A 145 -16.78 7.97 -6.88
N TRP A 146 -17.91 7.44 -6.41
CA TRP A 146 -18.37 6.13 -6.87
C TRP A 146 -18.65 6.08 -8.38
N ASP A 147 -19.13 7.19 -8.95
CA ASP A 147 -19.36 7.32 -10.38
C ASP A 147 -18.09 7.13 -11.23
N GLU A 148 -16.89 7.43 -10.67
CA GLU A 148 -15.62 7.16 -11.34
C GLU A 148 -15.39 5.66 -11.48
N VAL A 149 -15.74 4.85 -10.46
CA VAL A 149 -15.65 3.38 -10.51
C VAL A 149 -16.62 2.82 -11.52
N LEU A 150 -17.86 3.35 -11.55
CA LEU A 150 -18.87 2.94 -12.54
C LEU A 150 -18.43 3.27 -13.96
N ALA A 151 -17.87 4.45 -14.18
CA ALA A 151 -17.37 4.86 -15.51
C ALA A 151 -16.16 4.03 -15.97
N TRP A 152 -15.29 3.65 -15.03
CA TRP A 152 -14.10 2.84 -15.30
C TRP A 152 -14.43 1.41 -15.73
N GLN A 153 -15.50 0.82 -15.20
CA GLN A 153 -15.90 -0.57 -15.45
C GLN A 153 -14.76 -1.55 -15.20
N PRO A 154 -14.30 -1.70 -13.94
CA PRO A 154 -13.19 -2.59 -13.60
C PRO A 154 -13.52 -4.06 -13.87
N GLU A 155 -12.52 -4.82 -14.30
CA GLU A 155 -12.56 -6.28 -14.46
C GLU A 155 -12.14 -7.00 -13.17
N ALA A 156 -11.41 -6.27 -12.30
CA ALA A 156 -11.06 -6.69 -10.95
C ALA A 156 -11.22 -5.53 -9.95
N ILE A 157 -11.74 -5.83 -8.76
CA ILE A 157 -11.73 -4.92 -7.61
C ILE A 157 -10.82 -5.55 -6.56
N VAL A 158 -9.80 -4.81 -6.15
CA VAL A 158 -8.88 -5.20 -5.07
C VAL A 158 -9.13 -4.29 -3.88
N ILE A 159 -9.27 -4.87 -2.70
CA ILE A 159 -9.57 -4.13 -1.48
C ILE A 159 -8.52 -4.47 -0.42
N ALA A 160 -7.77 -3.46 0.01
CA ALA A 160 -6.78 -3.54 1.07
C ALA A 160 -6.89 -2.30 1.94
N CYS A 161 -7.85 -2.29 2.87
CA CYS A 161 -8.13 -1.12 3.70
C CYS A 161 -6.94 -0.85 4.64
N CYS A 162 -6.45 0.38 4.62
CA CYS A 162 -5.31 0.79 5.43
C CYS A 162 -5.60 0.56 6.92
N GLY A 163 -4.71 -0.22 7.58
CA GLY A 163 -4.86 -0.53 9.00
C GLY A 163 -5.93 -1.57 9.34
N TYR A 164 -6.55 -2.24 8.36
CA TYR A 164 -7.58 -3.25 8.59
C TYR A 164 -7.11 -4.66 8.25
N SER A 165 -7.52 -5.62 9.08
CA SER A 165 -7.48 -7.04 8.73
C SER A 165 -8.58 -7.39 7.71
N ILE A 166 -8.53 -8.60 7.15
CA ILE A 166 -9.57 -9.09 6.25
C ILE A 166 -10.94 -9.10 6.97
N GLU A 167 -11.00 -9.61 8.20
CA GLU A 167 -12.24 -9.70 8.99
C GLU A 167 -12.86 -8.31 9.24
N ARG A 168 -12.00 -7.31 9.51
CA ARG A 168 -12.48 -5.94 9.71
C ARG A 168 -12.96 -5.33 8.39
N THR A 169 -12.28 -5.57 7.30
CA THR A 169 -12.68 -5.13 5.95
C THR A 169 -14.03 -5.73 5.55
N LEU A 170 -14.25 -7.02 5.82
CA LEU A 170 -15.51 -7.71 5.52
C LEU A 170 -16.72 -7.12 6.24
N GLN A 171 -16.53 -6.51 7.42
CA GLN A 171 -17.63 -5.84 8.14
C GLN A 171 -18.13 -4.59 7.40
N ASP A 172 -17.27 -3.93 6.63
CA ASP A 172 -17.62 -2.73 5.86
C ASP A 172 -18.09 -3.05 4.43
N MET A 173 -17.92 -4.29 3.94
CA MET A 173 -18.34 -4.70 2.59
C MET A 173 -19.81 -4.37 2.26
N PRO A 174 -20.78 -4.53 3.18
CA PRO A 174 -22.17 -4.13 2.89
C PRO A 174 -22.34 -2.67 2.48
N LEU A 175 -21.44 -1.76 2.94
CA LEU A 175 -21.47 -0.34 2.57
C LEU A 175 -21.02 -0.13 1.12
N LEU A 176 -20.11 -0.97 0.63
CA LEU A 176 -19.66 -0.96 -0.76
C LEU A 176 -20.69 -1.62 -1.68
N GLU A 177 -21.26 -2.74 -1.25
CA GLU A 177 -22.29 -3.48 -1.97
C GLU A 177 -23.60 -2.70 -2.14
N ALA A 178 -23.90 -1.79 -1.20
CA ALA A 178 -25.04 -0.88 -1.27
C ALA A 178 -24.85 0.30 -2.25
N GLN A 179 -23.66 0.48 -2.81
CA GLN A 179 -23.42 1.57 -3.77
C GLN A 179 -24.26 1.38 -5.04
N PRO A 180 -24.85 2.48 -5.57
CA PRO A 180 -25.63 2.41 -6.81
C PRO A 180 -24.82 1.76 -7.94
N GLY A 181 -25.41 0.81 -8.65
CA GLY A 181 -24.77 0.17 -9.80
C GLY A 181 -23.69 -0.87 -9.45
N TRP A 182 -23.43 -1.19 -8.18
CA TRP A 182 -22.45 -2.20 -7.76
C TRP A 182 -22.57 -3.50 -8.56
N HIS A 183 -23.79 -4.08 -8.62
CA HIS A 183 -24.04 -5.35 -9.31
C HIS A 183 -23.91 -5.28 -10.85
N THR A 184 -23.73 -4.08 -11.42
CA THR A 184 -23.53 -3.91 -12.87
C THR A 184 -22.06 -3.97 -13.27
N LEU A 185 -21.14 -3.84 -12.31
CA LEU A 185 -19.71 -3.86 -12.56
C LEU A 185 -19.23 -5.21 -13.09
N PRO A 186 -18.38 -5.25 -14.12
CA PRO A 186 -17.82 -6.50 -14.64
C PRO A 186 -17.16 -7.37 -13.58
N ALA A 187 -16.34 -6.75 -12.73
CA ALA A 187 -15.67 -7.44 -11.62
C ALA A 187 -16.65 -8.13 -10.67
N VAL A 188 -17.76 -7.46 -10.32
CA VAL A 188 -18.77 -8.00 -9.38
C VAL A 188 -19.52 -9.16 -10.03
N ARG A 189 -19.92 -9.01 -11.30
CA ARG A 189 -20.64 -10.05 -12.06
C ARG A 189 -19.80 -11.31 -12.28
N ALA A 190 -18.49 -11.15 -12.41
CA ALA A 190 -17.56 -12.25 -12.60
C ALA A 190 -17.01 -12.82 -11.27
N GLY A 191 -17.33 -12.19 -10.12
CA GLY A 191 -16.78 -12.61 -8.82
C GLY A 191 -15.30 -12.25 -8.62
N HIS A 192 -14.77 -11.32 -9.36
CA HIS A 192 -13.36 -10.89 -9.30
C HIS A 192 -13.17 -9.77 -8.25
N ILE A 193 -13.56 -10.07 -7.02
CA ILE A 193 -13.38 -9.20 -5.86
C ILE A 193 -12.34 -9.85 -4.95
N PHE A 194 -11.21 -9.20 -4.77
CA PHE A 194 -10.08 -9.70 -4.00
C PHE A 194 -9.87 -8.85 -2.76
N ILE A 195 -9.95 -9.45 -1.59
CA ILE A 195 -9.77 -8.77 -0.30
C ILE A 195 -8.50 -9.33 0.34
N THR A 196 -7.65 -8.45 0.83
CA THR A 196 -6.44 -8.83 1.55
C THR A 196 -6.25 -8.00 2.81
N ASP A 197 -5.33 -8.45 3.66
CA ASP A 197 -4.96 -7.76 4.88
C ASP A 197 -4.15 -6.50 4.54
N GLY A 198 -4.75 -5.33 4.74
CA GLY A 198 -4.10 -4.04 4.50
C GLY A 198 -2.94 -3.77 5.47
N ILE A 199 -3.03 -4.26 6.73
CA ILE A 199 -1.96 -4.09 7.72
C ILE A 199 -0.70 -4.83 7.28
N ALA A 200 -0.88 -6.10 6.87
CA ALA A 200 0.25 -7.00 6.61
C ALA A 200 0.97 -6.69 5.30
N TYR A 201 0.26 -6.17 4.28
CA TYR A 201 0.77 -6.16 2.91
C TYR A 201 0.90 -4.76 2.31
N PHE A 202 -0.17 -4.10 1.93
CA PHE A 202 -0.12 -2.93 1.05
C PHE A 202 0.13 -1.59 1.74
N SER A 203 -0.31 -1.44 3.00
CA SER A 203 -0.27 -0.15 3.70
C SER A 203 1.09 0.19 4.32
N CYS A 204 2.00 -0.79 4.40
CA CYS A 204 3.27 -0.62 5.07
C CYS A 204 4.45 -0.68 4.08
N PRO A 205 5.33 0.34 4.01
CA PRO A 205 6.53 0.31 3.16
C PRO A 205 7.55 -0.70 3.72
N SER A 206 7.43 -1.95 3.33
CA SER A 206 8.21 -3.05 3.88
C SER A 206 8.58 -4.08 2.80
N PRO A 207 9.51 -5.01 3.09
CA PRO A 207 9.84 -6.11 2.18
C PRO A 207 8.63 -6.98 1.79
N ARG A 208 7.55 -6.98 2.58
CA ARG A 208 6.31 -7.71 2.29
C ARG A 208 5.56 -7.19 1.06
N LEU A 209 5.91 -6.01 0.55
CA LEU A 209 5.36 -5.54 -0.72
C LEU A 209 5.70 -6.47 -1.88
N ALA A 210 6.80 -7.23 -1.81
CA ALA A 210 7.07 -8.28 -2.79
C ALA A 210 6.06 -9.44 -2.70
N ASP A 211 5.67 -9.87 -1.47
CA ASP A 211 4.62 -10.89 -1.27
C ASP A 211 3.27 -10.37 -1.79
N ALA A 212 2.96 -9.10 -1.49
CA ALA A 212 1.75 -8.44 -1.96
C ALA A 212 1.67 -8.34 -3.49
N LEU A 213 2.80 -8.04 -4.14
CA LEU A 213 2.90 -7.98 -5.60
C LEU A 213 2.70 -9.36 -6.24
N GLU A 214 3.33 -10.40 -5.68
CA GLU A 214 3.17 -11.78 -6.15
C GLU A 214 1.71 -12.24 -5.99
N TRP A 215 1.08 -11.93 -4.86
CA TRP A 215 -0.34 -12.22 -4.63
C TRP A 215 -1.24 -11.48 -5.65
N LEU A 216 -1.00 -10.19 -5.87
CA LEU A 216 -1.76 -9.40 -6.83
C LEU A 216 -1.65 -9.96 -8.25
N ALA A 217 -0.45 -10.38 -8.65
CA ALA A 217 -0.24 -11.01 -9.95
C ALA A 217 -1.05 -12.31 -10.11
N VAL A 218 -1.13 -13.13 -9.05
CA VAL A 218 -1.98 -14.35 -9.05
C VAL A 218 -3.46 -14.00 -9.19
N CYS A 219 -3.95 -12.97 -8.49
CA CYS A 219 -5.32 -12.50 -8.62
C CYS A 219 -5.64 -12.06 -10.06
N LEU A 220 -4.74 -11.27 -10.67
CA LEU A 220 -4.95 -10.79 -12.05
C LEU A 220 -4.79 -11.92 -13.09
N ASP A 221 -3.98 -12.94 -12.82
CA ASP A 221 -3.92 -14.13 -13.65
C ASP A 221 -5.25 -14.89 -13.62
N ALA A 222 -5.88 -15.04 -12.46
CA ALA A 222 -7.18 -15.68 -12.34
C ALA A 222 -8.27 -14.94 -13.16
N VAL A 223 -8.23 -13.59 -13.20
CA VAL A 223 -9.14 -12.79 -14.05
C VAL A 223 -8.92 -13.10 -15.53
N ARG A 224 -7.68 -13.15 -16.00
CA ARG A 224 -7.34 -13.44 -17.40
C ARG A 224 -7.77 -14.85 -17.83
N ASP A 225 -7.54 -15.81 -16.93
CA ASP A 225 -7.81 -17.22 -17.21
C ASP A 225 -9.33 -17.54 -17.17
N ALA A 226 -10.13 -16.72 -16.47
CA ALA A 226 -11.59 -16.79 -16.45
C ALA A 226 -12.26 -16.10 -17.66
N ALA A 227 -11.56 -15.19 -18.36
CA ALA A 227 -12.09 -14.54 -19.54
C ALA A 227 -12.26 -15.56 -20.67
N PRO A 228 -13.42 -15.63 -21.36
CA PRO A 228 -13.59 -16.51 -22.51
C PRO A 228 -12.54 -16.14 -23.56
N VAL A 229 -11.82 -17.15 -24.07
CA VAL A 229 -10.88 -16.97 -25.20
C VAL A 229 -11.67 -16.35 -26.34
N GLN A 230 -11.38 -15.08 -26.64
CA GLN A 230 -11.91 -14.45 -27.83
C GLN A 230 -11.31 -15.21 -29.03
N GLN A 231 -12.11 -16.11 -29.62
CA GLN A 231 -11.77 -16.72 -30.89
C GLN A 231 -11.84 -15.60 -31.94
N GLY A 232 -10.64 -15.16 -32.39
CA GLY A 232 -10.46 -14.24 -33.49
C GLY A 232 -10.86 -14.85 -34.83
#